data_80d4e29ec08aa9fdb1c93576c6b91346
#
_entry.id   80d4e29ec08aa9fdb1c93576c6b91346
#
_cell.length_a   1.000
_cell.length_b   1.000
_cell.length_c   1.000
_cell.angle_alpha   90.00
_cell.angle_beta   90.00
_cell.angle_gamma   90.00
#
_symmetry.space_group_name_H-M   'P 1'
#
loop_
_entity.id
_entity.type
_entity.pdbx_description
1 polymer ?
#
loop_
_entity_poly.entity_id
_entity_poly.type
_entity_poly.pdbx_seq_one_letter_code
_entity_poly.pdbx_strand_id
1 'polypeptide(L)'
;RCCAAPRNIFTHTGTNSRNTTPKTTSSTAARPMEALFRFVSGAAAGIAALFAPIGPLVATTVVFIGVDFLSGVAADRTSALREGRAWYFESCKAWRTVVKLTLAVTAIAMAWLIDTCVLDFMQLNVAKLLTGFTCGVELWSFLENAAQLSDAPLFRWLRRYVRRRIRKEAGDE
;
A
#
# COMPACT_ATOMS: atom_id res chain seq x y z
N ARG A 1 -44.21 -9.39 -46.80
CA ARG A 1 -45.68 -9.68 -46.71
C ARG A 1 -46.11 -9.18 -45.33
N CYS A 2 -46.73 -7.95 -45.17
CA CYS A 2 -48.21 -7.74 -45.19
C CYS A 2 -48.83 -8.38 -43.96
N CYS A 3 -49.63 -7.71 -43.11
CA CYS A 3 -50.62 -6.65 -43.18
C CYS A 3 -50.87 -6.14 -41.74
N ALA A 4 -51.04 -4.90 -41.47
CA ALA A 4 -52.23 -4.07 -41.57
C ALA A 4 -53.07 -4.00 -40.27
N ALA A 5 -53.23 -2.78 -39.84
CA ALA A 5 -54.07 -2.31 -38.72
C ALA A 5 -55.58 -2.57 -38.94
N PRO A 6 -56.40 -2.37 -37.90
CA PRO A 6 -57.26 -1.20 -37.99
C PRO A 6 -57.42 -0.39 -36.71
N ARG A 7 -57.77 0.89 -36.95
CA ARG A 7 -58.27 1.88 -35.99
C ARG A 7 -59.64 1.46 -35.47
N ASN A 8 -59.89 1.85 -34.22
CA ASN A 8 -61.25 2.25 -33.85
C ASN A 8 -61.23 3.38 -32.83
N ILE A 9 -61.97 4.38 -33.17
CA ILE A 9 -62.35 5.61 -32.49
C ILE A 9 -63.46 5.24 -31.52
N PHE A 10 -63.46 5.78 -30.29
CA PHE A 10 -64.69 6.33 -29.63
C PHE A 10 -64.36 7.01 -28.30
N THR A 11 -64.48 8.31 -28.27
CA THR A 11 -65.27 9.24 -27.41
C THR A 11 -65.15 9.17 -25.89
N HIS A 12 -64.79 10.34 -25.36
CA HIS A 12 -65.27 11.08 -24.19
C HIS A 12 -65.85 10.33 -22.98
N THR A 13 -65.24 10.53 -21.83
CA THR A 13 -65.89 11.30 -20.73
C THR A 13 -64.87 11.63 -19.66
N GLY A 14 -64.87 12.88 -19.20
CA GLY A 14 -63.99 13.35 -18.15
C GLY A 14 -64.41 12.86 -16.76
N THR A 15 -63.43 12.58 -15.95
CA THR A 15 -63.55 12.65 -14.48
C THR A 15 -62.23 13.11 -13.89
N ASN A 16 -62.33 14.22 -13.25
CA ASN A 16 -61.43 14.86 -12.34
C ASN A 16 -60.85 13.84 -11.34
N SER A 17 -59.58 13.45 -11.48
CA SER A 17 -58.90 12.68 -10.48
C SER A 17 -57.75 13.53 -9.91
N ARG A 18 -57.94 13.93 -8.68
CA ARG A 18 -57.01 14.64 -7.83
C ARG A 18 -55.60 14.02 -7.91
N ASN A 19 -54.68 14.88 -8.26
CA ASN A 19 -53.26 14.65 -8.17
C ASN A 19 -52.85 14.45 -6.70
N THR A 20 -52.91 13.24 -6.19
CA THR A 20 -52.21 12.84 -4.97
C THR A 20 -50.80 12.41 -5.38
N THR A 21 -49.90 13.38 -5.40
CA THR A 21 -48.47 13.09 -5.38
C THR A 21 -48.18 12.22 -4.15
N PRO A 22 -47.58 11.03 -4.31
CA PRO A 22 -47.07 10.30 -3.16
C PRO A 22 -45.97 11.16 -2.52
N LYS A 23 -46.25 11.66 -1.31
CA LYS A 23 -45.19 12.17 -0.44
C LYS A 23 -44.21 11.03 -0.23
N THR A 24 -43.09 11.11 -0.94
CA THR A 24 -41.91 10.34 -0.62
C THR A 24 -41.50 10.74 0.80
N THR A 25 -41.91 9.95 1.77
CA THR A 25 -41.33 9.96 3.10
C THR A 25 -39.90 9.46 2.97
N SER A 26 -39.02 10.34 2.50
CA SER A 26 -37.60 10.11 2.58
C SER A 26 -37.24 10.01 4.07
N SER A 27 -36.90 8.80 4.48
CA SER A 27 -36.56 8.39 5.82
C SER A 27 -35.58 9.39 6.44
N THR A 28 -36.02 10.12 7.43
CA THR A 28 -35.24 11.12 8.19
C THR A 28 -34.05 10.46 8.91
N ALA A 29 -34.07 9.14 9.05
CA ALA A 29 -33.00 8.36 9.67
C ALA A 29 -31.75 8.13 8.77
N ALA A 30 -31.88 8.20 7.45
CA ALA A 30 -30.77 8.03 6.53
C ALA A 30 -29.83 9.26 6.48
N ARG A 31 -30.36 10.46 6.79
CA ARG A 31 -29.58 11.70 6.73
C ARG A 31 -28.39 11.79 7.70
N PRO A 32 -28.51 11.40 8.98
CA PRO A 32 -27.33 11.46 9.87
C PRO A 32 -26.24 10.48 9.47
N MET A 33 -26.59 9.31 8.94
CA MET A 33 -25.63 8.29 8.51
C MET A 33 -24.91 8.73 7.23
N GLU A 34 -25.60 9.33 6.27
CA GLU A 34 -24.99 9.92 5.08
C GLU A 34 -24.06 11.09 5.42
N ALA A 35 -24.47 11.94 6.36
CA ALA A 35 -23.65 13.05 6.82
C ALA A 35 -22.37 12.56 7.52
N LEU A 36 -22.50 11.54 8.38
CA LEU A 36 -21.36 10.91 9.04
C LEU A 36 -20.41 10.26 8.01
N PHE A 37 -20.94 9.52 7.04
CA PHE A 37 -20.15 8.90 5.98
C PHE A 37 -19.39 9.95 5.14
N ARG A 38 -20.06 11.05 4.76
CA ARG A 38 -19.41 12.16 4.04
C ARG A 38 -18.33 12.85 4.87
N PHE A 39 -18.57 13.03 6.17
CA PHE A 39 -17.58 13.60 7.07
C PHE A 39 -16.37 12.69 7.22
N VAL A 40 -16.59 11.40 7.47
CA VAL A 40 -15.49 10.39 7.60
C VAL A 40 -14.72 10.25 6.29
N SER A 41 -15.42 10.17 5.16
CA SER A 41 -14.75 10.07 3.85
C SER A 41 -13.98 11.34 3.49
N GLY A 42 -14.52 12.52 3.81
CA GLY A 42 -13.83 13.80 3.63
C GLY A 42 -12.60 13.93 4.51
N ALA A 43 -12.69 13.54 5.78
CA ALA A 43 -11.56 13.53 6.70
C ALA A 43 -10.47 12.55 6.23
N ALA A 44 -10.86 11.34 5.82
CA ALA A 44 -9.93 10.35 5.27
C ALA A 44 -9.25 10.84 3.99
N ALA A 45 -10.01 11.47 3.08
CA ALA A 45 -9.45 12.07 1.86
C ALA A 45 -8.50 13.23 2.18
N GLY A 46 -8.82 14.06 3.16
CA GLY A 46 -7.96 15.16 3.62
C GLY A 46 -6.62 14.64 4.19
N ILE A 47 -6.68 13.60 5.03
CA ILE A 47 -5.48 12.94 5.56
C ILE A 47 -4.66 12.31 4.42
N ALA A 48 -5.31 11.61 3.49
CA ALA A 48 -4.63 11.01 2.34
C ALA A 48 -3.95 12.08 1.45
N ALA A 49 -4.61 13.22 1.22
CA ALA A 49 -4.05 14.35 0.48
C ALA A 49 -2.84 14.96 1.17
N LEU A 50 -2.86 15.06 2.51
CA LEU A 50 -1.72 15.54 3.29
C LEU A 50 -0.47 14.68 3.09
N PHE A 51 -0.65 13.35 2.99
CA PHE A 51 0.45 12.39 2.79
C PHE A 51 0.76 12.09 1.32
N ALA A 52 0.03 12.69 0.35
CA ALA A 52 0.27 12.47 -1.07
C ALA A 52 1.74 12.72 -1.51
N PRO A 53 2.46 13.75 -1.00
CA PRO A 53 3.84 14.01 -1.40
C PRO A 53 4.82 12.89 -1.04
N ILE A 54 4.57 12.14 0.04
CA ILE A 54 5.42 11.01 0.46
C ILE A 54 5.00 9.67 -0.14
N GLY A 55 3.89 9.64 -0.89
CA GLY A 55 3.37 8.43 -1.51
C GLY A 55 4.43 7.61 -2.26
N PRO A 56 5.25 8.21 -3.14
CA PRO A 56 6.32 7.50 -3.83
C PRO A 56 7.38 6.91 -2.89
N LEU A 57 7.75 7.60 -1.81
CA LEU A 57 8.72 7.12 -0.82
C LEU A 57 8.18 5.91 -0.06
N VAL A 58 6.92 5.99 0.39
CA VAL A 58 6.23 4.89 1.06
C VAL A 58 6.07 3.71 0.11
N ALA A 59 5.62 3.93 -1.14
CA ALA A 59 5.47 2.87 -2.13
C ALA A 59 6.80 2.14 -2.40
N THR A 60 7.89 2.87 -2.55
CA THR A 60 9.22 2.30 -2.72
C THR A 60 9.59 1.42 -1.51
N THR A 61 9.41 1.91 -0.30
CA THR A 61 9.68 1.17 0.94
C THR A 61 8.85 -0.12 1.02
N VAL A 62 7.54 -0.04 0.69
CA VAL A 62 6.65 -1.21 0.66
C VAL A 62 7.15 -2.27 -0.33
N VAL A 63 7.56 -1.86 -1.52
CA VAL A 63 8.11 -2.77 -2.54
C VAL A 63 9.38 -3.45 -2.05
N PHE A 64 10.33 -2.71 -1.49
CA PHE A 64 11.58 -3.29 -1.00
C PHE A 64 11.35 -4.27 0.15
N ILE A 65 10.56 -3.91 1.17
CA ILE A 65 10.20 -4.80 2.29
C ILE A 65 9.43 -6.03 1.78
N GLY A 66 8.52 -5.84 0.81
CA GLY A 66 7.77 -6.95 0.21
C GLY A 66 8.66 -7.93 -0.55
N VAL A 67 9.60 -7.44 -1.34
CA VAL A 67 10.57 -8.26 -2.09
C VAL A 67 11.50 -8.99 -1.12
N ASP A 68 12.01 -8.33 -0.07
CA ASP A 68 12.82 -8.97 0.97
C ASP A 68 12.03 -10.08 1.67
N PHE A 69 10.79 -9.83 2.07
CA PHE A 69 9.94 -10.83 2.69
C PHE A 69 9.73 -12.05 1.79
N LEU A 70 9.37 -11.83 0.50
CA LEU A 70 9.16 -12.93 -0.45
C LEU A 70 10.43 -13.74 -0.68
N SER A 71 11.57 -13.08 -0.82
CA SER A 71 12.86 -13.75 -0.97
C SER A 71 13.25 -14.55 0.26
N GLY A 72 12.97 -14.01 1.46
CA GLY A 72 13.20 -14.70 2.73
C GLY A 72 12.34 -15.95 2.89
N VAL A 73 11.06 -15.89 2.54
CA VAL A 73 10.16 -17.05 2.53
C VAL A 73 10.63 -18.11 1.53
N ALA A 74 11.05 -17.69 0.33
CA ALA A 74 11.57 -18.60 -0.69
C ALA A 74 12.90 -19.28 -0.25
N ALA A 75 13.81 -18.52 0.37
CA ALA A 75 15.08 -19.04 0.89
C ALA A 75 14.84 -20.08 2.00
N ASP A 76 13.95 -19.78 2.94
CA ASP A 76 13.59 -20.70 4.04
C ASP A 76 12.96 -22.00 3.50
N ARG A 77 12.05 -21.88 2.54
CA ARG A 77 11.45 -23.05 1.87
C ARG A 77 12.50 -23.91 1.18
N THR A 78 13.43 -23.29 0.45
CA THR A 78 14.47 -24.00 -0.27
C THR A 78 15.42 -24.71 0.69
N SER A 79 15.78 -24.05 1.79
CA SER A 79 16.63 -24.63 2.85
C SER A 79 15.94 -25.84 3.51
N ALA A 80 14.64 -25.73 3.84
CA ALA A 80 13.88 -26.83 4.41
C ALA A 80 13.82 -28.05 3.47
N LEU A 81 13.63 -27.82 2.16
CA LEU A 81 13.62 -28.89 1.16
C LEU A 81 15.01 -29.58 1.03
N ARG A 82 16.09 -28.80 1.08
CA ARG A 82 17.47 -29.36 1.04
C ARG A 82 17.81 -30.20 2.27
N GLU A 83 17.25 -29.82 3.43
CA GLU A 83 17.45 -30.53 4.70
C GLU A 83 16.45 -31.70 4.90
N GLY A 84 15.52 -31.93 3.98
CA GLY A 84 14.47 -32.94 4.11
C GLY A 84 13.47 -32.65 5.23
N ARG A 85 13.39 -31.40 5.68
CA ARG A 85 12.49 -30.93 6.73
C ARG A 85 11.12 -30.56 6.14
N ALA A 86 10.03 -30.87 6.88
CA ALA A 86 8.72 -30.32 6.55
C ALA A 86 8.76 -28.79 6.69
N TRP A 87 8.35 -28.06 5.64
CA TRP A 87 8.28 -26.61 5.65
C TRP A 87 6.89 -26.17 6.10
N TYR A 88 6.84 -25.26 7.06
CA TYR A 88 5.63 -24.62 7.54
C TYR A 88 5.80 -23.10 7.47
N PHE A 89 4.77 -22.41 6.97
CA PHE A 89 4.76 -20.95 7.00
C PHE A 89 4.52 -20.45 8.43
N GLU A 90 5.52 -19.80 9.02
CA GLU A 90 5.41 -19.23 10.35
C GLU A 90 4.74 -17.85 10.29
N SER A 91 3.52 -17.72 10.82
CA SER A 91 2.79 -16.44 10.93
C SER A 91 3.59 -15.36 11.68
N CYS A 92 4.48 -15.75 12.58
CA CYS A 92 5.37 -14.83 13.29
C CYS A 92 6.30 -14.07 12.34
N LYS A 93 6.75 -14.68 11.23
CA LYS A 93 7.58 -13.98 10.21
C LYS A 93 6.78 -12.90 9.52
N ALA A 94 5.53 -13.20 9.13
CA ALA A 94 4.63 -12.21 8.53
C ALA A 94 4.34 -11.05 9.49
N TRP A 95 4.07 -11.35 10.77
CA TRP A 95 3.84 -10.31 11.79
C TRP A 95 5.03 -9.36 11.94
N ARG A 96 6.25 -9.89 12.02
CA ARG A 96 7.47 -9.07 12.07
C ARG A 96 7.59 -8.13 10.87
N THR A 97 7.24 -8.60 9.67
CA THR A 97 7.26 -7.78 8.46
C THR A 97 6.22 -6.66 8.51
N VAL A 98 5.01 -6.94 9.03
CA VAL A 98 3.98 -5.91 9.23
C VAL A 98 4.44 -4.84 10.21
N VAL A 99 5.01 -5.23 11.35
CA VAL A 99 5.56 -4.29 12.34
C VAL A 99 6.69 -3.45 11.73
N LYS A 100 7.63 -4.07 11.02
CA LYS A 100 8.73 -3.40 10.33
C LYS A 100 8.22 -2.37 9.32
N LEU A 101 7.23 -2.75 8.51
CA LEU A 101 6.59 -1.86 7.54
C LEU A 101 5.92 -0.66 8.22
N THR A 102 5.14 -0.91 9.28
CA THR A 102 4.46 0.14 10.02
C THR A 102 5.46 1.14 10.61
N LEU A 103 6.54 0.65 11.23
CA LEU A 103 7.60 1.51 11.79
C LEU A 103 8.31 2.31 10.70
N ALA A 104 8.64 1.71 9.56
CA ALA A 104 9.30 2.39 8.45
C ALA A 104 8.41 3.50 7.86
N VAL A 105 7.13 3.22 7.61
CA VAL A 105 6.18 4.22 7.10
C VAL A 105 5.99 5.36 8.10
N THR A 106 5.86 5.05 9.39
CA THR A 106 5.74 6.06 10.45
C THR A 106 6.99 6.95 10.50
N ALA A 107 8.18 6.36 10.44
CA ALA A 107 9.44 7.09 10.47
C ALA A 107 9.59 8.02 9.23
N ILE A 108 9.22 7.56 8.04
CA ILE A 108 9.22 8.37 6.81
C ILE A 108 8.24 9.53 6.94
N ALA A 109 7.03 9.29 7.47
CA ALA A 109 6.03 10.33 7.69
C ALA A 109 6.53 11.39 8.70
N MET A 110 7.15 10.97 9.80
CA MET A 110 7.74 11.89 10.77
C MET A 110 8.90 12.69 10.17
N ALA A 111 9.77 12.04 9.39
CA ALA A 111 10.88 12.72 8.71
C ALA A 111 10.37 13.78 7.72
N TRP A 112 9.29 13.45 6.99
CA TRP A 112 8.65 14.41 6.09
C TRP A 112 8.04 15.61 6.84
N LEU A 113 7.41 15.39 8.00
CA LEU A 113 6.91 16.47 8.84
C LEU A 113 8.06 17.37 9.34
N ILE A 114 9.20 16.78 9.69
CA ILE A 114 10.40 17.55 10.05
C ILE A 114 10.88 18.36 8.85
N ASP A 115 10.99 17.77 7.66
CA ASP A 115 11.42 18.46 6.45
C ASP A 115 10.49 19.64 6.09
N THR A 116 9.18 19.48 6.28
CA THR A 116 8.19 20.50 5.86
C THR A 116 7.88 21.53 6.92
N CYS A 117 7.93 21.17 8.22
CA CYS A 117 7.51 22.06 9.30
C CYS A 117 8.66 22.67 10.08
N VAL A 118 9.83 22.02 10.10
CA VAL A 118 10.97 22.45 10.92
C VAL A 118 12.15 22.91 10.06
N LEU A 119 12.42 22.18 8.98
CA LEU A 119 13.60 22.39 8.13
C LEU A 119 13.25 23.01 6.76
N ASP A 120 12.13 23.73 6.67
CA ASP A 120 11.69 24.38 5.41
C ASP A 120 12.76 25.31 4.82
N PHE A 121 13.57 25.94 5.69
CA PHE A 121 14.71 26.80 5.30
C PHE A 121 15.95 26.03 4.82
N MET A 122 16.04 24.70 5.10
CA MET A 122 17.16 23.83 4.75
C MET A 122 16.63 22.64 3.94
N GLN A 123 16.99 22.54 2.68
CA GLN A 123 16.55 21.42 1.82
C GLN A 123 17.31 20.11 2.12
N LEU A 124 17.24 19.64 3.37
CA LEU A 124 17.97 18.43 3.81
C LEU A 124 17.37 17.12 3.29
N ASN A 125 16.07 17.11 2.94
CA ASN A 125 15.37 15.92 2.43
C ASN A 125 15.54 14.67 3.32
N VAL A 126 15.37 14.83 4.63
CA VAL A 126 15.54 13.76 5.64
C VAL A 126 14.65 12.55 5.33
N ALA A 127 13.43 12.80 4.86
CA ALA A 127 12.52 11.71 4.43
C ALA A 127 13.10 10.86 3.29
N LYS A 128 13.73 11.49 2.30
CA LYS A 128 14.39 10.76 1.20
C LYS A 128 15.63 10.00 1.67
N LEU A 129 16.42 10.61 2.56
CA LEU A 129 17.61 9.98 3.14
C LEU A 129 17.21 8.74 3.95
N LEU A 130 16.19 8.86 4.80
CA LEU A 130 15.70 7.76 5.62
C LEU A 130 15.10 6.64 4.76
N THR A 131 14.33 6.99 3.73
CA THR A 131 13.82 6.02 2.75
C THR A 131 14.97 5.28 2.07
N GLY A 132 15.98 6.00 1.58
CA GLY A 132 17.15 5.41 0.95
C GLY A 132 17.91 4.47 1.87
N PHE A 133 18.09 4.84 3.14
CA PHE A 133 18.71 4.00 4.14
C PHE A 133 17.89 2.72 4.40
N THR A 134 16.59 2.85 4.59
CA THR A 134 15.67 1.71 4.78
C THR A 134 15.73 0.76 3.58
N CYS A 135 15.60 1.29 2.36
CA CYS A 135 15.71 0.49 1.14
C CYS A 135 17.08 -0.18 1.00
N GLY A 136 18.15 0.47 1.43
CA GLY A 136 19.50 -0.10 1.44
C GLY A 136 19.63 -1.31 2.36
N VAL A 137 19.04 -1.26 3.56
CA VAL A 137 18.98 -2.38 4.51
C VAL A 137 18.17 -3.55 3.92
N GLU A 138 17.01 -3.26 3.31
CA GLU A 138 16.18 -4.29 2.67
C GLU A 138 16.87 -4.93 1.46
N LEU A 139 17.55 -4.11 0.66
CA LEU A 139 18.35 -4.61 -0.46
C LEU A 139 19.47 -5.56 0.02
N TRP A 140 20.12 -5.20 1.13
CA TRP A 140 21.13 -6.08 1.73
C TRP A 140 20.53 -7.43 2.14
N SER A 141 19.42 -7.41 2.87
CA SER A 141 18.69 -8.61 3.29
C SER A 141 18.27 -9.47 2.09
N PHE A 142 17.70 -8.82 1.06
CA PHE A 142 17.38 -9.48 -0.20
C PHE A 142 18.58 -10.18 -0.85
N LEU A 143 19.73 -9.51 -0.90
CA LEU A 143 20.96 -10.11 -1.46
C LEU A 143 21.45 -11.33 -0.67
N GLU A 144 21.27 -11.32 0.65
CA GLU A 144 21.56 -12.49 1.50
C GLU A 144 20.63 -13.65 1.18
N ASN A 145 19.32 -13.39 1.08
CA ASN A 145 18.33 -14.39 0.70
C ASN A 145 18.57 -14.93 -0.73
N ALA A 146 18.85 -14.04 -1.69
CA ALA A 146 19.14 -14.41 -3.07
C ALA A 146 20.41 -15.26 -3.18
N ALA A 147 21.42 -15.01 -2.36
CA ALA A 147 22.64 -15.83 -2.30
C ALA A 147 22.39 -17.24 -1.73
N GLN A 148 21.33 -17.44 -0.95
CA GLN A 148 20.90 -18.75 -0.47
C GLN A 148 20.04 -19.50 -1.50
N LEU A 149 19.20 -18.76 -2.23
CA LEU A 149 18.33 -19.30 -3.27
C LEU A 149 19.07 -19.75 -4.50
N SER A 150 20.09 -19.01 -4.90
CA SER A 150 20.84 -19.20 -6.13
C SER A 150 22.31 -19.49 -5.85
N ASP A 151 22.83 -20.56 -6.43
CA ASP A 151 24.27 -20.84 -6.46
C ASP A 151 25.02 -19.90 -7.41
N ALA A 152 24.33 -18.91 -8.01
CA ALA A 152 24.90 -17.96 -8.95
C ALA A 152 26.06 -17.19 -8.30
N PRO A 153 27.25 -17.19 -8.91
CA PRO A 153 28.44 -16.55 -8.35
C PRO A 153 28.26 -15.03 -8.21
N LEU A 154 27.34 -14.43 -8.99
CA LEU A 154 27.07 -13.01 -8.99
C LEU A 154 26.60 -12.51 -7.62
N PHE A 155 25.59 -13.16 -7.01
CA PHE A 155 25.04 -12.74 -5.71
C PHE A 155 26.07 -12.91 -4.59
N ARG A 156 26.85 -13.99 -4.62
CA ARG A 156 27.95 -14.22 -3.68
C ARG A 156 29.07 -13.20 -3.84
N TRP A 157 29.37 -12.80 -5.08
CA TRP A 157 30.37 -11.77 -5.37
C TRP A 157 29.88 -10.39 -4.90
N LEU A 158 28.65 -10.02 -5.24
CA LEU A 158 28.04 -8.73 -4.86
C LEU A 158 27.97 -8.56 -3.34
N ARG A 159 27.53 -9.60 -2.62
CA ARG A 159 27.52 -9.61 -1.16
C ARG A 159 28.93 -9.40 -0.57
N ARG A 160 29.95 -10.07 -1.14
CA ARG A 160 31.35 -9.89 -0.71
C ARG A 160 31.84 -8.46 -1.00
N TYR A 161 31.50 -7.91 -2.16
CA TYR A 161 31.88 -6.56 -2.55
C TYR A 161 31.30 -5.52 -1.61
N VAL A 162 29.99 -5.54 -1.37
CA VAL A 162 29.30 -4.60 -0.48
C VAL A 162 29.83 -4.73 0.95
N ARG A 163 30.00 -5.94 1.47
CA ARG A 163 30.58 -6.17 2.81
C ARG A 163 31.99 -5.58 2.93
N ARG A 164 32.83 -5.73 1.92
CA ARG A 164 34.17 -5.14 1.90
C ARG A 164 34.13 -3.62 1.89
N ARG A 165 33.19 -3.05 1.14
CA ARG A 165 33.01 -1.60 1.05
C ARG A 165 32.59 -1.01 2.40
N ILE A 166 31.53 -1.59 3.00
CA ILE A 166 31.05 -1.16 4.32
C ILE A 166 32.17 -1.27 5.37
N ARG A 167 32.92 -2.36 5.39
CA ARG A 167 34.03 -2.54 6.35
C ARG A 167 35.10 -1.48 6.19
N LYS A 168 35.48 -1.13 4.97
CA LYS A 168 36.45 -0.06 4.70
C LYS A 168 35.97 1.30 5.17
N GLU A 169 34.68 1.61 4.93
CA GLU A 169 34.08 2.90 5.36
C GLU A 169 33.85 2.93 6.89
N ALA A 170 33.63 1.78 7.52
CA ALA A 170 33.47 1.66 8.97
C ALA A 170 34.81 1.70 9.75
N GLY A 171 35.97 1.71 9.05
CA GLY A 171 37.29 1.80 9.70
C GLY A 171 37.77 0.50 10.35
N ASP A 172 37.14 -0.63 10.07
CA ASP A 172 37.59 -1.97 10.47
C ASP A 172 38.63 -2.47 9.46
N GLU A 173 39.90 -2.09 9.64
CA GLU A 173 41.06 -2.73 8.98
C GLU A 173 41.45 -4.03 9.68
#